data_82721792cb7d3b7d06bb2bdca3f374c2
#
_entry.id   82721792cb7d3b7d06bb2bdca3f374c2
#
_cell.length_a   1.000
_cell.length_b   1.000
_cell.length_c   1.000
_cell.angle_alpha   90.00
_cell.angle_beta   90.00
_cell.angle_gamma   90.00
#
_symmetry.space_group_name_H-M   'P 1'
#
loop_
_entity.id
_entity.type
_entity.pdbx_description
1 polymer ?
#
loop_
_entity_poly.entity_id
_entity_poly.type
_entity_poly.pdbx_seq_one_letter_code
_entity_poly.pdbx_strand_id
1 'polypeptide(L)'
;MKILVLFLVALATFGTQSYGFEVYNIISPNNNGSNIQETVTIDNEKNVATINIHAGLCSSTTVFDYKHGYIASRMFSRRACYILKMDHKAIPALDQLRRYIYEMKTLKTMFSKYTWVKYNPLRSLITNVKWFVFGSPIEQLCRHIPLYKGEVVEKTHDIGVQGCAKAGLLGIFGISICADIHV
;
A
#
# COMPACT_ATOMS: atom_id res chain seq x y z
N MET A 1 7.24 43.51 28.90
CA MET A 1 6.59 42.24 29.25
C MET A 1 5.48 41.83 28.32
N LYS A 2 4.55 42.66 27.89
CA LYS A 2 3.43 42.28 26.98
C LYS A 2 3.89 41.79 25.60
N ILE A 3 4.98 42.36 25.02
CA ILE A 3 5.52 41.98 23.71
C ILE A 3 6.16 40.56 23.78
N LEU A 4 6.84 40.25 24.87
CA LEU A 4 7.47 38.95 25.05
C LEU A 4 6.44 37.78 25.16
N VAL A 5 5.31 38.06 25.84
CA VAL A 5 4.21 37.11 25.98
C VAL A 5 3.53 36.87 24.62
N LEU A 6 3.35 37.91 23.80
CA LEU A 6 2.81 37.80 22.43
C LEU A 6 3.73 36.97 21.52
N PHE A 7 5.05 37.13 21.64
CA PHE A 7 6.03 36.32 20.88
C PHE A 7 6.01 34.84 21.30
N LEU A 8 5.88 34.54 22.58
CA LEU A 8 5.78 33.16 23.09
C LEU A 8 4.46 32.49 22.66
N VAL A 9 3.36 33.21 22.65
CA VAL A 9 2.07 32.70 22.14
C VAL A 9 2.12 32.45 20.64
N ALA A 10 2.75 33.34 19.86
CA ALA A 10 2.95 33.14 18.42
C ALA A 10 3.83 31.89 18.15
N LEU A 11 4.93 31.69 18.89
CA LEU A 11 5.77 30.51 18.76
C LEU A 11 5.04 29.23 19.13
N ALA A 12 4.16 29.26 20.16
CA ALA A 12 3.35 28.10 20.56
C ALA A 12 2.29 27.73 19.51
N THR A 13 1.72 28.71 18.80
CA THR A 13 0.75 28.46 17.72
C THR A 13 1.40 27.99 16.41
N PHE A 14 2.67 28.39 16.15
CA PHE A 14 3.43 27.86 15.00
C PHE A 14 4.08 26.50 15.28
N GLY A 15 4.21 26.07 16.54
CA GLY A 15 4.80 24.79 16.94
C GLY A 15 3.89 23.58 16.79
N THR A 16 2.61 23.74 16.43
CA THR A 16 1.67 22.63 16.17
C THR A 16 1.40 22.44 14.66
N GLN A 17 2.38 22.66 13.79
CA GLN A 17 2.34 21.98 12.51
C GLN A 17 2.55 20.51 12.80
N SER A 18 1.43 19.78 12.96
CA SER A 18 1.45 18.33 12.94
C SER A 18 2.10 17.95 11.60
N TYR A 19 3.29 17.39 11.66
CA TYR A 19 3.89 16.75 10.50
C TYR A 19 2.81 15.86 9.90
N GLY A 20 2.51 16.00 8.61
CA GLY A 20 1.43 15.31 7.93
C GLY A 20 1.63 13.79 7.79
N PHE A 21 2.23 13.18 8.80
CA PHE A 21 2.69 11.80 8.86
C PHE A 21 2.01 11.06 10.01
N GLU A 22 1.27 10.01 9.67
CA GLU A 22 0.51 9.20 10.62
C GLU A 22 0.95 7.74 10.52
N VAL A 23 1.10 7.05 11.66
CA VAL A 23 1.49 5.65 11.72
C VAL A 23 0.46 4.86 12.51
N TYR A 24 -0.02 3.77 11.92
CA TYR A 24 -0.97 2.86 12.54
C TYR A 24 -0.41 1.45 12.57
N ASN A 25 -0.45 0.80 13.73
CA ASN A 25 -0.14 -0.61 13.89
C ASN A 25 -1.44 -1.40 14.05
N ILE A 26 -1.58 -2.44 13.23
CA ILE A 26 -2.76 -3.30 13.17
C ILE A 26 -2.29 -4.74 13.35
N ILE A 27 -3.02 -5.50 14.16
CA ILE A 27 -2.79 -6.93 14.36
C ILE A 27 -4.01 -7.66 13.80
N SER A 28 -3.79 -8.43 12.75
CA SER A 28 -4.84 -9.21 12.08
C SER A 28 -4.67 -10.71 12.40
N PRO A 29 -5.72 -11.42 12.83
CA PRO A 29 -5.65 -12.86 13.02
C PRO A 29 -5.47 -13.58 11.68
N ASN A 30 -4.57 -14.53 11.64
CA ASN A 30 -4.38 -15.42 10.50
C ASN A 30 -5.13 -16.74 10.73
N ASN A 31 -5.58 -17.38 9.64
CA ASN A 31 -6.29 -18.66 9.68
C ASN A 31 -5.47 -19.80 10.31
N ASN A 32 -4.16 -19.62 10.44
CA ASN A 32 -3.24 -20.61 11.04
C ASN A 32 -2.97 -20.35 12.54
N GLY A 33 -3.75 -19.49 13.21
CA GLY A 33 -3.57 -19.14 14.62
C GLY A 33 -2.39 -18.22 14.94
N SER A 34 -1.61 -17.79 13.94
CA SER A 34 -0.59 -16.75 14.08
C SER A 34 -1.17 -15.37 13.81
N ASN A 35 -0.64 -14.35 14.47
CA ASN A 35 -1.03 -12.98 14.20
C ASN A 35 -0.13 -12.38 13.10
N ILE A 36 -0.75 -11.65 12.18
CA ILE A 36 -0.05 -10.84 11.17
C ILE A 36 0.01 -9.42 11.68
N GLN A 37 1.21 -8.86 11.72
CA GLN A 37 1.41 -7.47 12.07
C GLN A 37 1.46 -6.62 10.79
N GLU A 38 0.64 -5.58 10.76
CA GLU A 38 0.60 -4.60 9.68
C GLU A 38 0.92 -3.22 10.22
N THR A 39 1.74 -2.49 9.49
CA THR A 39 2.01 -1.07 9.78
C THR A 39 1.57 -0.24 8.60
N VAL A 40 0.65 0.69 8.83
CA VAL A 40 0.19 1.66 7.85
C VAL A 40 0.80 3.01 8.16
N THR A 41 1.45 3.60 7.19
CA THR A 41 2.03 4.94 7.27
C THR A 41 1.33 5.83 6.25
N ILE A 42 0.78 6.95 6.67
CA ILE A 42 0.14 7.94 5.81
C ILE A 42 0.99 9.21 5.82
N ASP A 43 1.47 9.61 4.65
CA ASP A 43 2.15 10.88 4.41
C ASP A 43 1.19 11.81 3.67
N ASN A 44 0.60 12.74 4.39
CA ASN A 44 -0.40 13.66 3.84
C ASN A 44 0.22 14.69 2.89
N GLU A 45 1.48 15.07 3.10
CA GLU A 45 2.17 16.04 2.24
C GLU A 45 2.47 15.46 0.85
N LYS A 46 2.87 14.18 0.83
CA LYS A 46 3.12 13.46 -0.42
C LYS A 46 1.89 12.83 -1.03
N ASN A 47 0.78 12.77 -0.29
CA ASN A 47 -0.44 12.06 -0.66
C ASN A 47 -0.19 10.56 -0.94
N VAL A 48 0.49 9.90 0.00
CA VAL A 48 0.97 8.53 -0.11
C VAL A 48 0.56 7.73 1.13
N ALA A 49 0.10 6.49 0.93
CA ALA A 49 -0.01 5.50 1.99
C ALA A 49 0.96 4.36 1.74
N THR A 50 1.68 3.95 2.77
CA THR A 50 2.58 2.79 2.75
C THR A 50 2.09 1.76 3.75
N ILE A 51 1.92 0.52 3.30
CA ILE A 51 1.45 -0.59 4.10
C ILE A 51 2.54 -1.67 4.13
N ASN A 52 3.03 -1.97 5.32
CA ASN A 52 3.99 -3.04 5.56
C ASN A 52 3.28 -4.21 6.23
N ILE A 53 3.38 -5.39 5.62
CA ILE A 53 2.89 -6.66 6.17
C ILE A 53 4.09 -7.46 6.65
N HIS A 54 4.07 -7.83 7.94
CA HIS A 54 5.07 -8.68 8.56
C HIS A 54 4.47 -10.08 8.80
N ALA A 55 4.68 -10.98 7.86
CA ALA A 55 4.11 -12.33 7.85
C ALA A 55 5.14 -13.39 7.36
N GLY A 56 6.37 -13.31 7.84
CA GLY A 56 7.44 -14.21 7.43
C GLY A 56 7.66 -14.19 5.91
N LEU A 57 7.53 -15.34 5.25
CA LEU A 57 7.70 -15.46 3.80
C LEU A 57 6.65 -14.67 2.99
N CYS A 58 5.50 -14.35 3.58
CA CYS A 58 4.46 -13.56 2.94
C CYS A 58 4.59 -12.05 3.23
N SER A 59 5.73 -11.61 3.76
CA SER A 59 5.97 -10.18 4.02
C SER A 59 6.03 -9.38 2.73
N SER A 60 5.42 -8.19 2.77
CA SER A 60 5.38 -7.26 1.63
C SER A 60 5.32 -5.81 2.09
N THR A 61 5.77 -4.92 1.24
CA THR A 61 5.55 -3.47 1.37
C THR A 61 4.77 -2.99 0.15
N THR A 62 3.66 -2.32 0.37
CA THR A 62 2.82 -1.75 -0.69
C THR A 62 2.70 -0.25 -0.51
N VAL A 63 2.98 0.49 -1.58
CA VAL A 63 2.85 1.95 -1.66
C VAL A 63 1.67 2.30 -2.55
N PHE A 64 0.77 3.11 -2.03
CA PHE A 64 -0.34 3.73 -2.75
C PHE A 64 0.02 5.20 -2.97
N ASP A 65 0.48 5.54 -4.16
CA ASP A 65 0.82 6.91 -4.54
C ASP A 65 -0.37 7.55 -5.24
N TYR A 66 -1.18 8.27 -4.47
CA TYR A 66 -2.37 8.94 -4.97
C TYR A 66 -2.05 10.13 -5.86
N LYS A 67 -0.89 10.76 -5.63
CA LYS A 67 -0.44 11.91 -6.41
C LYS A 67 -0.12 11.52 -7.86
N HIS A 68 0.56 10.38 -8.05
CA HIS A 68 0.94 9.89 -9.38
C HIS A 68 -0.05 8.86 -9.94
N GLY A 69 -0.97 8.35 -9.11
CA GLY A 69 -2.00 7.40 -9.51
C GLY A 69 -1.49 5.99 -9.76
N TYR A 70 -0.52 5.55 -8.97
CA TYR A 70 0.05 4.21 -9.07
C TYR A 70 0.08 3.50 -7.72
N ILE A 71 0.03 2.18 -7.78
CA ILE A 71 0.25 1.29 -6.65
C ILE A 71 1.45 0.43 -6.98
N ALA A 72 2.38 0.30 -6.05
CA ALA A 72 3.48 -0.63 -6.18
C ALA A 72 3.58 -1.53 -4.96
N SER A 73 3.80 -2.83 -5.17
CA SER A 73 3.97 -3.80 -4.11
C SER A 73 5.27 -4.58 -4.30
N ARG A 74 6.14 -4.49 -3.30
CA ARG A 74 7.36 -5.30 -3.21
C ARG A 74 7.07 -6.54 -2.39
N MET A 75 7.19 -7.69 -3.01
CA MET A 75 7.07 -9.00 -2.37
C MET A 75 8.43 -9.58 -2.07
N PHE A 76 8.76 -9.72 -0.78
CA PHE A 76 10.09 -10.13 -0.37
C PHE A 76 10.42 -11.58 -0.78
N SER A 77 9.47 -12.51 -0.68
CA SER A 77 9.65 -13.89 -1.10
C SER A 77 9.91 -14.06 -2.60
N ARG A 78 9.35 -13.17 -3.41
CA ARG A 78 9.53 -13.20 -4.88
C ARG A 78 10.69 -12.33 -5.36
N ARG A 79 11.27 -11.52 -4.47
CA ARG A 79 12.34 -10.55 -4.78
C ARG A 79 11.98 -9.66 -5.98
N ALA A 80 10.73 -9.25 -6.07
CA ALA A 80 10.17 -8.52 -7.20
C ALA A 80 9.21 -7.43 -6.74
N CYS A 81 9.07 -6.42 -7.57
CA CYS A 81 8.09 -5.34 -7.43
C CYS A 81 7.03 -5.46 -8.52
N TYR A 82 5.80 -5.18 -8.16
CA TYR A 82 4.65 -5.19 -9.05
C TYR A 82 4.01 -3.82 -9.04
N ILE A 83 3.82 -3.22 -10.22
CA ILE A 83 3.23 -1.89 -10.34
C ILE A 83 1.97 -1.95 -11.18
N LEU A 84 0.95 -1.22 -10.75
CA LEU A 84 -0.31 -1.08 -11.47
C LEU A 84 -0.83 0.35 -11.36
N LYS A 85 -1.61 0.75 -12.37
CA LYS A 85 -2.32 2.02 -12.33
C LYS A 85 -3.45 1.94 -11.29
N MET A 86 -3.58 2.96 -10.46
CA MET A 86 -4.62 3.02 -9.44
C MET A 86 -5.99 3.22 -10.10
N ASP A 87 -6.93 2.36 -9.74
CA ASP A 87 -8.35 2.58 -10.03
C ASP A 87 -9.00 3.27 -8.82
N HIS A 88 -9.25 4.56 -8.94
CA HIS A 88 -9.86 5.35 -7.88
C HIS A 88 -11.31 4.96 -7.55
N LYS A 89 -11.96 4.11 -8.37
CA LYS A 89 -13.28 3.54 -8.05
C LYS A 89 -13.16 2.31 -7.14
N ALA A 90 -12.04 1.59 -7.23
CA ALA A 90 -11.79 0.37 -6.48
C ALA A 90 -10.97 0.64 -5.20
N ILE A 91 -10.09 1.64 -5.23
CA ILE A 91 -9.20 1.99 -4.13
C ILE A 91 -9.78 3.20 -3.40
N PRO A 92 -9.98 3.12 -2.07
CA PRO A 92 -10.49 4.24 -1.29
C PRO A 92 -9.54 5.43 -1.34
N ALA A 93 -10.06 6.64 -1.31
CA ALA A 93 -9.25 7.85 -1.18
C ALA A 93 -8.50 7.86 0.18
N LEU A 94 -7.46 8.68 0.30
CA LEU A 94 -6.58 8.65 1.48
C LEU A 94 -7.30 8.98 2.79
N ASP A 95 -8.27 9.89 2.76
CA ASP A 95 -9.13 10.23 3.89
C ASP A 95 -10.08 9.08 4.27
N GLN A 96 -10.62 8.38 3.28
CA GLN A 96 -11.44 7.18 3.50
C GLN A 96 -10.61 6.03 4.07
N LEU A 97 -9.37 5.86 3.61
CA LEU A 97 -8.45 4.87 4.16
C LEU A 97 -8.22 5.09 5.65
N ARG A 98 -8.00 6.34 6.06
CA ARG A 98 -7.82 6.73 7.47
C ARG A 98 -9.05 6.38 8.30
N ARG A 99 -10.24 6.66 7.78
CA ARG A 99 -11.51 6.30 8.41
C ARG A 99 -11.65 4.79 8.58
N TYR A 100 -11.34 4.00 7.54
CA TYR A 100 -11.41 2.52 7.60
C TYR A 100 -10.44 1.94 8.65
N ILE A 101 -9.23 2.48 8.76
CA ILE A 101 -8.28 2.06 9.79
C ILE A 101 -8.84 2.31 11.20
N TYR A 102 -9.46 3.47 11.40
CA TYR A 102 -10.10 3.80 12.66
C TYR A 102 -11.28 2.86 12.98
N GLU A 103 -12.14 2.61 12.00
CA GLU A 103 -13.30 1.71 12.14
C GLU A 103 -12.86 0.26 12.41
N MET A 104 -11.79 -0.23 11.78
CA MET A 104 -11.23 -1.56 12.08
C MET A 104 -10.77 -1.70 13.52
N LYS A 105 -10.12 -0.69 14.06
CA LYS A 105 -9.68 -0.70 15.47
C LYS A 105 -10.86 -0.78 16.45
N THR A 106 -12.02 -0.28 16.05
CA THR A 106 -13.20 -0.18 16.92
C THR A 106 -14.20 -1.31 16.71
N LEU A 107 -14.44 -1.75 15.48
CA LEU A 107 -15.59 -2.61 15.12
C LEU A 107 -15.22 -4.06 14.77
N LYS A 108 -13.97 -4.42 14.61
CA LYS A 108 -13.45 -5.78 14.33
C LYS A 108 -14.06 -6.54 13.13
N THR A 109 -15.02 -5.98 12.41
CA THR A 109 -15.71 -6.65 11.29
C THR A 109 -15.82 -5.74 10.09
N MET A 110 -14.96 -5.93 9.09
CA MET A 110 -15.09 -5.30 7.78
C MET A 110 -14.99 -6.35 6.67
N PHE A 111 -15.75 -6.16 5.60
CA PHE A 111 -15.63 -6.99 4.40
C PHE A 111 -14.37 -6.63 3.65
N SER A 112 -13.45 -7.59 3.52
CA SER A 112 -12.24 -7.39 2.74
C SER A 112 -12.55 -7.33 1.24
N LYS A 113 -12.13 -6.24 0.58
CA LYS A 113 -12.24 -6.08 -0.86
C LYS A 113 -10.86 -6.21 -1.48
N TYR A 114 -10.67 -7.22 -2.31
CA TYR A 114 -9.41 -7.42 -3.05
C TYR A 114 -9.59 -7.14 -4.53
N THR A 115 -8.67 -6.37 -5.08
CA THR A 115 -8.50 -6.22 -6.53
C THR A 115 -7.57 -7.32 -7.03
N TRP A 116 -8.02 -8.11 -7.99
CA TRP A 116 -7.22 -9.19 -8.57
C TRP A 116 -6.30 -8.62 -9.64
N VAL A 117 -5.04 -8.99 -9.56
CA VAL A 117 -3.98 -8.51 -10.45
C VAL A 117 -3.24 -9.69 -11.02
N LYS A 118 -3.20 -9.82 -12.33
CA LYS A 118 -2.36 -10.79 -13.02
C LYS A 118 -1.10 -10.13 -13.57
N TYR A 119 -0.03 -10.90 -13.65
CA TYR A 119 1.19 -10.51 -14.38
C TYR A 119 1.76 -11.74 -15.10
N ASN A 120 2.34 -11.51 -16.26
CA ASN A 120 3.06 -12.55 -17.00
C ASN A 120 4.57 -12.39 -16.72
N PRO A 121 5.27 -13.37 -16.15
CA PRO A 121 6.67 -13.25 -15.77
C PRO A 121 7.61 -12.93 -16.95
N LEU A 122 7.23 -13.33 -18.17
CA LEU A 122 8.04 -13.13 -19.37
C LEU A 122 7.73 -11.80 -20.09
N ARG A 123 6.45 -11.38 -20.09
CA ARG A 123 5.99 -10.22 -20.89
C ARG A 123 5.77 -8.95 -20.09
N SER A 124 5.54 -9.07 -18.78
CA SER A 124 5.21 -7.92 -17.92
C SER A 124 6.42 -7.24 -17.29
N LEU A 125 7.64 -7.74 -17.55
CA LEU A 125 8.88 -7.12 -17.04
C LEU A 125 9.09 -5.76 -17.69
N ILE A 126 9.23 -4.73 -16.87
CA ILE A 126 9.51 -3.38 -17.34
C ILE A 126 11.02 -3.17 -17.37
N THR A 127 11.55 -3.01 -18.57
CA THR A 127 12.91 -2.54 -18.83
C THR A 127 12.89 -1.03 -19.08
N ASN A 128 13.98 -0.31 -18.87
CA ASN A 128 14.06 1.15 -19.08
C ASN A 128 13.01 1.96 -18.30
N VAL A 129 12.98 1.73 -16.99
CA VAL A 129 12.00 2.36 -16.09
C VAL A 129 12.20 3.87 -16.02
N LYS A 130 11.17 4.63 -16.37
CA LYS A 130 11.12 6.09 -16.20
C LYS A 130 10.55 6.42 -14.83
N TRP A 131 11.40 6.42 -13.80
CA TRP A 131 10.99 6.55 -12.41
C TRP A 131 10.19 7.82 -12.08
N PHE A 132 10.45 8.91 -12.79
CA PHE A 132 9.71 10.17 -12.59
C PHE A 132 8.19 10.05 -12.84
N VAL A 133 7.76 9.03 -13.61
CA VAL A 133 6.34 8.78 -13.87
C VAL A 133 5.65 8.18 -12.63
N PHE A 134 6.38 7.41 -11.84
CA PHE A 134 5.83 6.65 -10.71
C PHE A 134 6.00 7.35 -9.36
N GLY A 135 6.82 8.40 -9.29
CA GLY A 135 7.12 9.13 -8.06
C GLY A 135 8.20 8.49 -7.18
N SER A 136 8.81 9.33 -6.36
CA SER A 136 9.94 8.94 -5.51
C SER A 136 9.62 7.82 -4.50
N PRO A 137 8.43 7.71 -3.89
CA PRO A 137 8.13 6.61 -2.96
C PRO A 137 8.18 5.23 -3.64
N ILE A 138 7.64 5.13 -4.86
CA ILE A 138 7.65 3.90 -5.64
C ILE A 138 9.07 3.60 -6.16
N GLU A 139 9.80 4.62 -6.58
CA GLU A 139 11.19 4.47 -6.98
C GLU A 139 12.04 3.90 -5.84
N GLN A 140 11.94 4.45 -4.63
CA GLN A 140 12.66 3.97 -3.45
C GLN A 140 12.31 2.53 -3.10
N LEU A 141 11.04 2.14 -3.25
CA LEU A 141 10.58 0.78 -2.98
C LEU A 141 11.12 -0.24 -3.99
N CYS A 142 11.11 0.11 -5.29
CA CYS A 142 11.24 -0.86 -6.39
C CYS A 142 12.58 -0.75 -7.15
N ARG A 143 13.38 0.28 -6.89
CA ARG A 143 14.70 0.42 -7.54
C ARG A 143 15.59 -0.80 -7.24
N HIS A 144 16.34 -1.23 -8.22
CA HIS A 144 17.29 -2.35 -8.16
C HIS A 144 16.68 -3.76 -8.00
N ILE A 145 15.38 -3.90 -8.21
CA ILE A 145 14.72 -5.22 -8.26
C ILE A 145 13.86 -5.31 -9.53
N PRO A 146 13.56 -6.52 -10.03
CA PRO A 146 12.68 -6.70 -11.17
C PRO A 146 11.33 -6.02 -10.93
N LEU A 147 10.88 -5.20 -11.89
CA LEU A 147 9.62 -4.49 -11.86
C LEU A 147 8.67 -5.07 -12.92
N TYR A 148 7.53 -5.58 -12.49
CA TYR A 148 6.51 -6.15 -13.35
C TYR A 148 5.27 -5.27 -13.41
N LYS A 149 4.72 -5.10 -14.60
CA LYS A 149 3.42 -4.45 -14.80
C LYS A 149 2.32 -5.43 -14.44
N GLY A 150 1.47 -5.07 -13.49
CA GLY A 150 0.25 -5.78 -13.16
C GLY A 150 -0.93 -5.30 -13.99
N GLU A 151 -1.85 -6.20 -14.31
CA GLU A 151 -3.12 -5.91 -14.97
C GLU A 151 -4.27 -6.32 -14.06
N VAL A 152 -5.21 -5.40 -13.84
CA VAL A 152 -6.42 -5.68 -13.07
C VAL A 152 -7.31 -6.63 -13.87
N VAL A 153 -7.79 -7.67 -13.23
CA VAL A 153 -8.73 -8.64 -13.82
C VAL A 153 -9.94 -8.80 -12.91
N GLU A 154 -11.09 -9.04 -13.52
CA GLU A 154 -12.24 -9.50 -12.76
C GLU A 154 -11.94 -10.91 -12.23
N LYS A 155 -12.48 -11.23 -11.05
CA LYS A 155 -12.34 -12.56 -10.46
C LYS A 155 -13.07 -13.57 -11.33
N THR A 156 -12.43 -14.02 -12.39
CA THR A 156 -12.91 -15.12 -13.23
C THR A 156 -12.36 -16.44 -12.70
N HIS A 157 -13.12 -17.52 -12.86
CA HIS A 157 -12.75 -18.88 -12.44
C HIS A 157 -11.50 -19.43 -13.13
N ASP A 158 -10.94 -18.71 -14.11
CA ASP A 158 -9.83 -19.14 -14.96
C ASP A 158 -8.42 -18.84 -14.42
N ILE A 159 -8.31 -18.10 -13.31
CA ILE A 159 -7.01 -17.94 -12.65
C ILE A 159 -6.81 -19.17 -11.76
N GLY A 160 -6.03 -20.12 -12.25
CA GLY A 160 -5.57 -21.23 -11.42
C GLY A 160 -5.02 -20.67 -10.10
N VAL A 161 -5.67 -21.00 -8.98
CA VAL A 161 -5.46 -20.41 -7.64
C VAL A 161 -4.06 -20.67 -7.06
N GLN A 162 -3.16 -21.29 -7.84
CA GLN A 162 -1.79 -21.62 -7.44
C GLN A 162 -0.87 -20.43 -7.74
N GLY A 163 -0.47 -19.74 -6.67
CA GLY A 163 0.59 -18.75 -6.75
C GLY A 163 0.18 -17.28 -6.58
N CYS A 164 -1.04 -16.99 -6.12
CA CYS A 164 -1.42 -15.63 -5.77
C CYS A 164 -0.86 -15.22 -4.40
N ALA A 165 -0.35 -14.00 -4.32
CA ALA A 165 0.08 -13.40 -3.07
C ALA A 165 -0.75 -12.15 -2.79
N LYS A 166 -1.17 -11.99 -1.54
CA LYS A 166 -1.97 -10.85 -1.09
C LYS A 166 -1.05 -9.74 -0.59
N ALA A 167 -1.37 -8.51 -0.95
CA ALA A 167 -0.70 -7.30 -0.51
C ALA A 167 -1.73 -6.20 -0.24
N GLY A 168 -1.33 -5.15 0.46
CA GLY A 168 -2.24 -4.09 0.89
C GLY A 168 -2.70 -4.29 2.33
N LEU A 169 -3.77 -3.64 2.75
CA LEU A 169 -4.27 -3.71 4.11
C LEU A 169 -5.19 -4.91 4.27
N LEU A 170 -4.68 -5.98 4.90
CA LEU A 170 -5.42 -7.22 5.11
C LEU A 170 -6.69 -6.96 5.93
N GLY A 171 -7.80 -7.54 5.49
CA GLY A 171 -9.09 -7.37 6.17
C GLY A 171 -9.89 -6.12 5.78
N ILE A 172 -9.29 -5.15 5.08
CA ILE A 172 -10.00 -3.97 4.55
C ILE A 172 -10.00 -3.99 3.03
N PHE A 173 -8.85 -3.73 2.42
CA PHE A 173 -8.70 -3.75 0.97
C PHE A 173 -7.27 -4.12 0.60
N GLY A 174 -7.10 -4.66 -0.60
CA GLY A 174 -5.76 -5.02 -1.06
C GLY A 174 -5.76 -5.48 -2.50
N ILE A 175 -4.60 -5.94 -2.90
CA ILE A 175 -4.38 -6.53 -4.21
C ILE A 175 -3.97 -8.00 -4.04
N SER A 176 -4.54 -8.87 -4.86
CA SER A 176 -4.16 -10.28 -4.97
C SER A 176 -3.37 -10.45 -6.26
N ILE A 177 -2.05 -10.61 -6.16
CA ILE A 177 -1.13 -10.67 -7.29
C ILE A 177 -0.91 -12.12 -7.70
N CYS A 178 -1.34 -12.48 -8.89
CA CYS A 178 -1.28 -13.84 -9.44
C CYS A 178 -0.34 -13.89 -10.65
N ALA A 179 0.49 -14.94 -10.73
CA ALA A 179 1.25 -15.21 -11.94
C ALA A 179 0.32 -15.82 -13.00
N ASP A 180 0.35 -15.25 -14.20
CA ASP A 180 -0.31 -15.80 -15.37
C ASP A 180 0.72 -16.66 -16.14
N ILE A 181 0.68 -17.97 -15.88
CA ILE A 181 1.57 -18.96 -16.50
C ILE A 181 0.76 -19.71 -17.57
N HIS A 182 0.28 -19.00 -18.59
CA HIS A 182 -0.12 -19.67 -19.82
C HIS A 182 1.13 -19.92 -20.67
N VAL A 183 1.52 -21.18 -20.76
CA VAL A 183 2.52 -21.73 -21.66
C VAL A 183 1.97 -21.69 -23.09
#